data_d18677a0e85d4b40cd0dc4882f4a0bd4
#
_entry.id   d18677a0e85d4b40cd0dc4882f4a0bd4
#
_cell.length_a   1.000
_cell.length_b   1.000
_cell.length_c   1.000
_cell.angle_alpha   90.00
_cell.angle_beta   90.00
_cell.angle_gamma   90.00
#
_symmetry.space_group_name_H-M   'P 1'
#
loop_
_entity.id
_entity.type
_entity.pdbx_description
1 polymer ?
#
loop_
_entity_poly.entity_id
_entity_poly.type
_entity_poly.pdbx_seq_one_letter_code
_entity_poly.pdbx_strand_id
1 'polypeptide(L)'
;MNLNIDITLVKGFLDHDEGEALFRTASEVVGLGPVLEVGSYCGKSTVYLGAACKPAGVALYSVDHHRGSEEHQPGHEYHDEALFDKQVGFMDSFREFRQTLRVADLEDTVVPLVSSSKVAANNWATPLSMVFIDGGHSLDAAMTDYRSWVGHIVKGGALAIHDIFPDPAKGGQAPHDILKLAVASGLFEEIDRIKTLGVLRRV
;
A
#
# COMPACT_ATOMS: atom_id res chain seq x y z
N MET A 1 -11.63 -0.75 16.19
CA MET A 1 -11.52 -1.26 14.80
C MET A 1 -12.07 -2.68 14.75
N ASN A 2 -12.90 -3.03 13.77
CA ASN A 2 -13.36 -4.40 13.52
C ASN A 2 -12.92 -4.80 12.11
N LEU A 3 -12.08 -5.83 11.98
CA LEU A 3 -11.50 -6.25 10.70
C LEU A 3 -12.28 -7.39 10.03
N ASN A 4 -13.28 -7.99 10.71
CA ASN A 4 -14.07 -9.16 10.27
C ASN A 4 -13.24 -10.40 9.91
N ILE A 5 -11.93 -10.38 10.13
CA ILE A 5 -10.99 -11.46 9.86
C ILE A 5 -9.92 -11.49 10.95
N ASP A 6 -9.38 -12.66 11.23
CA ASP A 6 -8.15 -12.78 12.03
C ASP A 6 -6.96 -12.36 11.15
N ILE A 7 -6.47 -11.14 11.40
CA ILE A 7 -5.40 -10.54 10.59
C ILE A 7 -4.08 -11.30 10.70
N THR A 8 -3.89 -12.09 11.74
CA THR A 8 -2.66 -12.91 11.92
C THR A 8 -2.59 -14.05 10.91
N LEU A 9 -3.73 -14.45 10.33
CA LEU A 9 -3.82 -15.49 9.30
C LEU A 9 -3.63 -14.94 7.89
N VAL A 10 -3.64 -13.61 7.71
CA VAL A 10 -3.42 -12.98 6.40
C VAL A 10 -1.92 -12.84 6.15
N LYS A 11 -1.43 -13.43 5.06
CA LYS A 11 -0.04 -13.30 4.64
C LYS A 11 0.31 -11.84 4.36
N GLY A 12 1.49 -11.40 4.79
CA GLY A 12 2.01 -10.05 4.60
C GLY A 12 2.91 -9.61 5.73
N PHE A 13 3.72 -8.61 5.48
CA PHE A 13 4.84 -8.19 6.35
C PHE A 13 4.52 -6.98 7.23
N LEU A 14 3.34 -6.37 7.06
CA LEU A 14 2.89 -5.23 7.85
C LEU A 14 2.69 -5.63 9.32
N ASP A 15 3.30 -4.86 10.22
CA ASP A 15 3.11 -5.00 11.67
C ASP A 15 1.71 -4.52 12.09
N HIS A 16 1.21 -5.07 13.20
CA HIS A 16 -0.12 -4.71 13.70
C HIS A 16 -0.26 -3.22 14.04
N ASP A 17 0.76 -2.64 14.72
CA ASP A 17 0.74 -1.23 15.12
C ASP A 17 0.75 -0.30 13.88
N GLU A 18 1.47 -0.70 12.82
CA GLU A 18 1.49 0.01 11.53
C GLU A 18 0.13 -0.10 10.82
N GLY A 19 -0.49 -1.28 10.86
CA GLY A 19 -1.84 -1.48 10.34
C GLY A 19 -2.89 -0.62 11.06
N GLU A 20 -2.83 -0.52 12.39
CA GLU A 20 -3.69 0.37 13.17
C GLU A 20 -3.46 1.84 12.82
N ALA A 21 -2.21 2.23 12.57
CA ALA A 21 -1.88 3.59 12.13
C ALA A 21 -2.44 3.88 10.74
N LEU A 22 -2.36 2.93 9.79
CA LEU A 22 -2.99 3.06 8.47
C LEU A 22 -4.51 3.22 8.58
N PHE A 23 -5.18 2.37 9.38
CA PHE A 23 -6.61 2.48 9.65
C PHE A 23 -6.99 3.86 10.21
N ARG A 24 -6.26 4.34 11.23
CA ARG A 24 -6.50 5.65 11.85
C ARG A 24 -6.31 6.78 10.84
N THR A 25 -5.18 6.78 10.13
CA THR A 25 -4.88 7.80 9.11
C THR A 25 -5.92 7.83 8.00
N ALA A 26 -6.30 6.67 7.46
CA ALA A 26 -7.36 6.58 6.46
C ALA A 26 -8.70 7.11 7.00
N SER A 27 -9.10 6.70 8.22
CA SER A 27 -10.35 7.15 8.85
C SER A 27 -10.43 8.66 9.01
N GLU A 28 -9.30 9.35 9.23
CA GLU A 28 -9.26 10.82 9.35
C GLU A 28 -9.51 11.53 8.02
N VAL A 29 -9.15 10.91 6.88
CA VAL A 29 -9.13 11.58 5.57
C VAL A 29 -10.14 11.04 4.57
N VAL A 30 -10.81 9.91 4.81
CA VAL A 30 -11.79 9.31 3.86
C VAL A 30 -12.91 10.27 3.45
N GLY A 31 -13.21 11.27 4.26
CA GLY A 31 -14.18 12.32 3.91
C GLY A 31 -13.74 13.23 2.76
N LEU A 32 -12.47 13.20 2.38
CA LEU A 32 -11.90 14.01 1.30
C LEU A 32 -11.92 13.27 -0.07
N GLY A 33 -12.18 11.95 -0.09
CA GLY A 33 -12.21 11.15 -1.30
C GLY A 33 -11.73 9.71 -1.10
N PRO A 34 -11.58 8.94 -2.19
CA PRO A 34 -11.13 7.56 -2.13
C PRO A 34 -9.65 7.44 -1.68
N VAL A 35 -9.34 6.27 -1.17
CA VAL A 35 -7.98 5.84 -0.77
C VAL A 35 -7.37 4.98 -1.88
N LEU A 36 -6.05 5.03 -2.03
CA LEU A 36 -5.30 4.15 -2.92
C LEU A 36 -4.12 3.53 -2.17
N GLU A 37 -3.91 2.23 -2.36
CA GLU A 37 -2.69 1.54 -1.97
C GLU A 37 -1.93 1.03 -3.20
N VAL A 38 -0.60 1.00 -3.09
CA VAL A 38 0.32 0.39 -4.04
C VAL A 38 1.05 -0.74 -3.33
N GLY A 39 0.95 -1.97 -3.86
CA GLY A 39 1.52 -3.15 -3.24
C GLY A 39 0.57 -3.74 -2.19
N SER A 40 -0.36 -4.57 -2.63
CA SER A 40 -1.34 -5.21 -1.74
C SER A 40 -0.98 -6.65 -1.36
N TYR A 41 -0.14 -7.31 -2.14
CA TYR A 41 0.27 -8.70 -1.92
C TYR A 41 -0.93 -9.63 -1.68
N CYS A 42 -1.11 -10.15 -0.46
CA CYS A 42 -2.27 -10.98 -0.08
C CYS A 42 -3.35 -10.21 0.68
N GLY A 43 -3.25 -8.87 0.78
CA GLY A 43 -4.30 -7.99 1.28
C GLY A 43 -4.23 -7.63 2.77
N LYS A 44 -3.09 -7.79 3.43
CA LYS A 44 -2.99 -7.49 4.88
C LYS A 44 -3.21 -6.00 5.17
N SER A 45 -2.53 -5.11 4.47
CA SER A 45 -2.76 -3.65 4.53
C SER A 45 -4.15 -3.26 4.04
N THR A 46 -4.61 -3.94 2.97
CA THR A 46 -5.93 -3.73 2.38
C THR A 46 -7.06 -3.92 3.39
N VAL A 47 -6.92 -4.89 4.31
CA VAL A 47 -7.93 -5.12 5.37
C VAL A 47 -8.03 -3.91 6.29
N TYR A 48 -6.93 -3.31 6.71
CA TYR A 48 -6.94 -2.13 7.58
C TYR A 48 -7.51 -0.89 6.86
N LEU A 49 -7.04 -0.63 5.64
CA LEU A 49 -7.50 0.50 4.82
C LEU A 49 -8.98 0.33 4.42
N GLY A 50 -9.37 -0.88 4.02
CA GLY A 50 -10.74 -1.20 3.65
C GLY A 50 -11.71 -1.07 4.83
N ALA A 51 -11.28 -1.46 6.04
CA ALA A 51 -12.08 -1.27 7.26
C ALA A 51 -12.35 0.21 7.58
N ALA A 52 -11.45 1.12 7.18
CA ALA A 52 -11.66 2.56 7.27
C ALA A 52 -12.59 3.09 6.16
N CYS A 53 -12.44 2.60 4.94
CA CYS A 53 -13.20 3.06 3.77
C CYS A 53 -14.66 2.59 3.80
N LYS A 54 -14.92 1.34 4.20
CA LYS A 54 -16.24 0.72 4.16
C LYS A 54 -17.35 1.51 4.89
N PRO A 55 -17.19 1.91 6.17
CA PRO A 55 -18.22 2.67 6.87
C PRO A 55 -18.43 4.07 6.29
N ALA A 56 -17.44 4.62 5.61
CA ALA A 56 -17.53 5.92 4.92
C ALA A 56 -18.18 5.82 3.53
N GLY A 57 -18.43 4.62 3.01
CA GLY A 57 -18.95 4.39 1.67
C GLY A 57 -17.99 4.84 0.55
N VAL A 58 -16.68 4.79 0.81
CA VAL A 58 -15.63 5.27 -0.09
C VAL A 58 -14.83 4.10 -0.63
N ALA A 59 -14.46 4.14 -1.91
CA ALA A 59 -13.66 3.10 -2.53
C ALA A 59 -12.21 3.12 -2.03
N LEU A 60 -11.62 1.93 -1.85
CA LEU A 60 -10.18 1.69 -1.78
C LEU A 60 -9.72 1.12 -3.11
N TYR A 61 -8.89 1.84 -3.84
CA TYR A 61 -8.20 1.31 -5.02
C TYR A 61 -6.93 0.60 -4.61
N SER A 62 -6.75 -0.65 -5.02
CA SER A 62 -5.61 -1.48 -4.67
C SER A 62 -4.84 -1.84 -5.92
N VAL A 63 -3.67 -1.22 -6.11
CA VAL A 63 -2.81 -1.37 -7.30
C VAL A 63 -1.71 -2.37 -7.01
N ASP A 64 -1.75 -3.51 -7.68
CA ASP A 64 -0.72 -4.54 -7.62
C ASP A 64 -0.77 -5.41 -8.88
N HIS A 65 0.35 -5.74 -9.46
CA HIS A 65 0.39 -6.70 -10.57
C HIS A 65 0.35 -8.17 -10.10
N HIS A 66 0.45 -8.42 -8.80
CA HIS A 66 0.39 -9.72 -8.13
C HIS A 66 1.43 -10.76 -8.60
N ARG A 67 2.54 -10.30 -9.20
CA ARG A 67 3.66 -11.13 -9.65
C ARG A 67 4.86 -11.10 -8.71
N GLY A 68 4.71 -10.41 -7.57
CA GLY A 68 5.77 -10.17 -6.60
C GLY A 68 6.84 -9.20 -7.09
N SER A 69 7.55 -8.59 -6.15
CA SER A 69 8.76 -7.80 -6.43
C SER A 69 9.96 -8.72 -6.72
N GLU A 70 11.12 -8.13 -6.95
CA GLU A 70 12.37 -8.87 -7.16
C GLU A 70 12.69 -9.81 -5.99
N GLU A 71 12.36 -9.41 -4.75
CA GLU A 71 12.62 -10.14 -3.52
C GLU A 71 11.73 -11.38 -3.32
N HIS A 72 10.62 -11.48 -4.05
CA HIS A 72 9.68 -12.59 -3.99
C HIS A 72 9.97 -13.69 -5.03
N GLN A 73 10.95 -13.50 -5.91
CA GLN A 73 11.24 -14.47 -6.95
C GLN A 73 11.94 -15.72 -6.39
N PRO A 74 11.92 -16.87 -7.11
CA PRO A 74 12.58 -18.09 -6.66
C PRO A 74 14.06 -17.87 -6.31
N GLY A 75 14.46 -18.30 -5.11
CA GLY A 75 15.81 -18.14 -4.60
C GLY A 75 16.07 -16.84 -3.82
N HIS A 76 15.08 -15.97 -3.67
CA HIS A 76 15.14 -14.78 -2.83
C HIS A 76 14.46 -14.97 -1.46
N GLU A 77 14.74 -14.06 -0.53
CA GLU A 77 14.39 -14.19 0.90
C GLU A 77 12.87 -14.30 1.16
N TYR A 78 12.06 -13.56 0.40
CA TYR A 78 10.61 -13.50 0.58
C TYR A 78 9.83 -14.38 -0.40
N HIS A 79 10.52 -15.38 -1.02
CA HIS A 79 9.84 -16.32 -1.91
C HIS A 79 8.87 -17.21 -1.13
N ASP A 80 7.61 -17.26 -1.58
CA ASP A 80 6.57 -18.14 -1.05
C ASP A 80 6.16 -19.17 -2.12
N GLU A 81 6.60 -20.42 -1.94
CA GLU A 81 6.27 -21.54 -2.86
C GLU A 81 4.75 -21.77 -2.98
N ALA A 82 3.96 -21.43 -1.95
CA ALA A 82 2.51 -21.58 -2.00
C ALA A 82 1.82 -20.59 -2.94
N LEU A 83 2.51 -19.49 -3.28
CA LEU A 83 2.02 -18.47 -4.21
C LEU A 83 2.65 -18.60 -5.60
N PHE A 84 3.55 -19.57 -5.80
CA PHE A 84 4.21 -19.76 -7.08
C PHE A 84 3.36 -20.65 -8.00
N ASP A 85 2.88 -20.09 -9.12
CA ASP A 85 2.18 -20.85 -10.14
C ASP A 85 3.18 -21.56 -11.06
N LYS A 86 3.31 -22.87 -10.87
CA LYS A 86 4.25 -23.73 -11.63
C LYS A 86 3.89 -23.86 -13.11
N GLN A 87 2.63 -23.58 -13.49
CA GLN A 87 2.19 -23.71 -14.89
C GLN A 87 2.65 -22.51 -15.73
N VAL A 88 2.59 -21.31 -15.13
CA VAL A 88 3.01 -20.08 -15.81
C VAL A 88 4.42 -19.62 -15.42
N GLY A 89 5.02 -20.21 -14.38
CA GLY A 89 6.38 -19.92 -13.95
C GLY A 89 6.56 -18.60 -13.20
N PHE A 90 5.49 -18.06 -12.62
CA PHE A 90 5.48 -16.82 -11.89
C PHE A 90 4.72 -16.94 -10.56
N MET A 91 5.07 -16.05 -9.62
CA MET A 91 4.27 -15.82 -8.43
C MET A 91 2.89 -15.28 -8.81
N ASP A 92 1.84 -15.67 -8.07
CA ASP A 92 0.49 -15.11 -8.19
C ASP A 92 -0.16 -15.00 -6.81
N SER A 93 -0.17 -13.80 -6.25
CA SER A 93 -0.84 -13.50 -4.97
C SER A 93 -2.31 -13.11 -5.14
N PHE A 94 -2.82 -12.92 -6.37
CA PHE A 94 -4.16 -12.38 -6.60
C PHE A 94 -5.28 -13.28 -6.07
N ARG A 95 -5.10 -14.60 -6.14
CA ARG A 95 -6.06 -15.56 -5.60
C ARG A 95 -6.22 -15.39 -4.09
N GLU A 96 -5.12 -15.32 -3.35
CA GLU A 96 -5.12 -15.13 -1.89
C GLU A 96 -5.67 -13.76 -1.53
N PHE A 97 -5.29 -12.71 -2.26
CA PHE A 97 -5.83 -11.37 -2.12
C PHE A 97 -7.37 -11.35 -2.21
N ARG A 98 -7.94 -11.95 -3.25
CA ARG A 98 -9.40 -12.05 -3.41
C ARG A 98 -10.07 -12.83 -2.29
N GLN A 99 -9.44 -13.90 -1.81
CA GLN A 99 -9.95 -14.66 -0.67
C GLN A 99 -9.96 -13.81 0.61
N THR A 100 -8.90 -13.03 0.85
CA THR A 100 -8.82 -12.08 1.96
C THR A 100 -9.97 -11.07 1.90
N LEU A 101 -10.22 -10.44 0.74
CA LEU A 101 -11.32 -9.49 0.57
C LEU A 101 -12.68 -10.10 0.88
N ARG A 102 -12.93 -11.33 0.42
CA ARG A 102 -14.18 -12.04 0.67
C ARG A 102 -14.38 -12.34 2.16
N VAL A 103 -13.36 -12.86 2.84
CA VAL A 103 -13.44 -13.19 4.27
C VAL A 103 -13.58 -11.93 5.12
N ALA A 104 -12.89 -10.85 4.77
CA ALA A 104 -12.98 -9.56 5.44
C ALA A 104 -14.25 -8.76 5.11
N ASP A 105 -15.10 -9.26 4.19
CA ASP A 105 -16.32 -8.59 3.72
C ASP A 105 -16.01 -7.20 3.09
N LEU A 106 -15.02 -7.18 2.19
CA LEU A 106 -14.51 -5.97 1.54
C LEU A 106 -14.67 -5.97 0.01
N GLU A 107 -15.33 -7.00 -0.59
CA GLU A 107 -15.47 -7.11 -2.04
C GLU A 107 -16.24 -5.94 -2.67
N ASP A 108 -17.16 -5.30 -1.92
CA ASP A 108 -17.92 -4.12 -2.36
C ASP A 108 -17.24 -2.79 -2.04
N THR A 109 -16.06 -2.81 -1.42
CA THR A 109 -15.32 -1.61 -0.99
C THR A 109 -14.02 -1.47 -1.74
N VAL A 110 -13.32 -2.58 -2.00
CA VAL A 110 -12.00 -2.61 -2.63
C VAL A 110 -12.12 -2.85 -4.13
N VAL A 111 -11.45 -2.00 -4.89
CA VAL A 111 -11.34 -2.10 -6.36
C VAL A 111 -9.93 -2.53 -6.71
N PRO A 112 -9.69 -3.83 -7.01
CA PRO A 112 -8.39 -4.30 -7.45
C PRO A 112 -8.03 -3.73 -8.83
N LEU A 113 -6.86 -3.13 -8.94
CA LEU A 113 -6.25 -2.68 -10.18
C LEU A 113 -5.02 -3.58 -10.46
N VAL A 114 -5.24 -4.68 -11.17
CA VAL A 114 -4.19 -5.69 -11.45
C VAL A 114 -3.26 -5.15 -12.54
N SER A 115 -2.31 -4.31 -12.12
CA SER A 115 -1.43 -3.55 -13.02
C SER A 115 -0.23 -2.98 -12.28
N SER A 116 0.77 -2.50 -13.01
CA SER A 116 1.81 -1.63 -12.44
C SER A 116 1.28 -0.21 -12.22
N SER A 117 1.85 0.52 -11.26
CA SER A 117 1.54 1.94 -11.01
C SER A 117 1.60 2.78 -12.28
N LYS A 118 2.66 2.62 -13.07
CA LYS A 118 2.84 3.37 -14.33
C LYS A 118 1.68 3.20 -15.30
N VAL A 119 1.12 2.00 -15.41
CA VAL A 119 -0.01 1.73 -16.33
C VAL A 119 -1.32 2.18 -15.69
N ALA A 120 -1.54 1.89 -14.42
CA ALA A 120 -2.77 2.24 -13.71
C ALA A 120 -2.95 3.76 -13.57
N ALA A 121 -1.87 4.51 -13.37
CA ALA A 121 -1.90 5.96 -13.26
C ALA A 121 -2.06 6.68 -14.61
N ASN A 122 -1.91 5.97 -15.74
CA ASN A 122 -2.06 6.59 -17.05
C ASN A 122 -3.50 7.09 -17.24
N ASN A 123 -3.65 8.39 -17.42
CA ASN A 123 -4.94 9.08 -17.47
C ASN A 123 -5.78 9.04 -16.18
N TRP A 124 -5.17 8.75 -15.04
CA TRP A 124 -5.86 8.86 -13.75
C TRP A 124 -6.26 10.30 -13.45
N ALA A 125 -7.51 10.54 -13.13
CA ALA A 125 -8.04 11.88 -12.88
C ALA A 125 -8.78 12.00 -11.54
N THR A 126 -8.99 10.90 -10.82
CA THR A 126 -9.71 10.90 -9.55
C THR A 126 -8.84 11.48 -8.43
N PRO A 127 -9.25 12.55 -7.73
CA PRO A 127 -8.54 13.02 -6.54
C PRO A 127 -8.58 11.95 -5.43
N LEU A 128 -7.47 11.82 -4.69
CA LEU A 128 -7.30 10.83 -3.64
C LEU A 128 -7.18 11.50 -2.27
N SER A 129 -7.85 10.94 -1.28
CA SER A 129 -7.71 11.38 0.12
C SER A 129 -6.43 10.85 0.76
N MET A 130 -6.00 9.65 0.36
CA MET A 130 -4.79 9.01 0.86
C MET A 130 -4.16 8.16 -0.23
N VAL A 131 -2.83 8.11 -0.22
CA VAL A 131 -2.03 7.12 -0.93
C VAL A 131 -1.14 6.39 0.07
N PHE A 132 -1.14 5.07 0.04
CA PHE A 132 -0.22 4.20 0.77
C PHE A 132 0.73 3.54 -0.24
N ILE A 133 2.04 3.67 -0.04
CA ILE A 133 3.08 3.08 -0.90
C ILE A 133 3.81 1.99 -0.13
N ASP A 134 3.67 0.76 -0.60
CA ASP A 134 4.27 -0.47 -0.08
C ASP A 134 4.61 -1.43 -1.24
N GLY A 135 5.14 -0.86 -2.33
CA GLY A 135 5.48 -1.57 -3.57
C GLY A 135 6.92 -2.12 -3.57
N GLY A 136 7.54 -2.13 -4.74
CA GLY A 136 8.92 -2.61 -4.89
C GLY A 136 9.96 -1.68 -4.25
N HIS A 137 11.02 -2.26 -3.67
CA HIS A 137 12.04 -1.54 -2.89
C HIS A 137 13.25 -1.09 -3.71
N SER A 138 13.29 -1.33 -5.03
CA SER A 138 14.28 -0.66 -5.87
C SER A 138 13.98 0.83 -5.98
N LEU A 139 15.01 1.66 -6.14
CA LEU A 139 14.82 3.12 -6.26
C LEU A 139 13.91 3.48 -7.44
N ASP A 140 14.05 2.77 -8.57
CA ASP A 140 13.22 3.01 -9.75
C ASP A 140 11.74 2.67 -9.50
N ALA A 141 11.45 1.55 -8.83
CA ALA A 141 10.10 1.16 -8.45
C ALA A 141 9.47 2.18 -7.49
N ALA A 142 10.15 2.50 -6.37
CA ALA A 142 9.65 3.46 -5.38
C ALA A 142 9.43 4.86 -5.99
N MET A 143 10.34 5.33 -6.85
CA MET A 143 10.18 6.61 -7.55
C MET A 143 9.05 6.58 -8.58
N THR A 144 8.83 5.45 -9.24
CA THR A 144 7.71 5.27 -10.16
C THR A 144 6.38 5.35 -9.42
N ASP A 145 6.24 4.64 -8.30
CA ASP A 145 5.04 4.67 -7.48
C ASP A 145 4.77 6.07 -6.93
N TYR A 146 5.78 6.70 -6.35
CA TYR A 146 5.68 8.06 -5.82
C TYR A 146 5.22 9.06 -6.90
N ARG A 147 5.90 9.09 -8.06
CA ARG A 147 5.58 10.02 -9.15
C ARG A 147 4.21 9.76 -9.79
N SER A 148 3.79 8.50 -9.81
CA SER A 148 2.49 8.12 -10.36
C SER A 148 1.32 8.63 -9.52
N TRP A 149 1.45 8.67 -8.19
CA TRP A 149 0.29 8.83 -7.34
C TRP A 149 0.27 10.09 -6.46
N VAL A 150 1.45 10.61 -6.05
CA VAL A 150 1.51 11.70 -5.07
C VAL A 150 0.79 12.98 -5.51
N GLY A 151 0.80 13.26 -6.81
CA GLY A 151 0.14 14.43 -7.39
C GLY A 151 -1.39 14.42 -7.27
N HIS A 152 -1.98 13.24 -7.09
CA HIS A 152 -3.43 13.06 -6.99
C HIS A 152 -3.98 13.24 -5.55
N ILE A 153 -3.11 13.26 -4.53
CA ILE A 153 -3.53 13.48 -3.16
C ILE A 153 -4.06 14.91 -3.02
N VAL A 154 -5.25 15.08 -2.46
CA VAL A 154 -5.83 16.41 -2.22
C VAL A 154 -5.16 17.11 -1.05
N LYS A 155 -5.27 18.44 -0.96
CA LYS A 155 -4.83 19.21 0.21
C LYS A 155 -5.56 18.70 1.48
N GLY A 156 -4.79 18.49 2.56
CA GLY A 156 -5.28 17.87 3.79
C GLY A 156 -5.31 16.33 3.76
N GLY A 157 -5.07 15.73 2.59
CA GLY A 157 -4.95 14.28 2.43
C GLY A 157 -3.64 13.73 2.99
N ALA A 158 -3.47 12.41 2.95
CA ALA A 158 -2.34 11.73 3.55
C ALA A 158 -1.49 10.95 2.52
N LEU A 159 -0.18 10.92 2.74
CA LEU A 159 0.76 10.00 2.10
C LEU A 159 1.37 9.12 3.19
N ALA A 160 1.20 7.80 3.08
CA ALA A 160 1.86 6.83 3.94
C ALA A 160 2.88 6.03 3.13
N ILE A 161 4.06 5.78 3.70
CA ILE A 161 5.15 5.04 3.04
C ILE A 161 5.68 4.01 4.04
N HIS A 162 5.72 2.75 3.61
CA HIS A 162 6.25 1.64 4.41
C HIS A 162 7.75 1.45 4.21
N ASP A 163 8.36 0.62 5.06
CA ASP A 163 9.78 0.23 5.02
C ASP A 163 10.78 1.39 5.07
N ILE A 164 10.47 2.39 5.89
CA ILE A 164 11.37 3.50 6.17
C ILE A 164 12.48 3.06 7.14
N PHE A 165 13.68 2.88 6.62
CA PHE A 165 14.88 2.58 7.38
C PHE A 165 15.87 3.77 7.30
N PRO A 166 15.94 4.65 8.34
CA PRO A 166 16.91 5.75 8.32
C PRO A 166 18.37 5.30 8.32
N ASP A 167 18.62 4.10 8.90
CA ASP A 167 19.95 3.48 8.94
C ASP A 167 20.07 2.49 7.77
N PRO A 168 21.00 2.73 6.80
CA PRO A 168 21.21 1.83 5.66
C PRO A 168 21.59 0.40 6.02
N ALA A 169 22.10 0.17 7.24
CA ALA A 169 22.45 -1.17 7.71
C ALA A 169 21.21 -1.99 8.11
N LYS A 170 20.03 -1.37 8.21
CA LYS A 170 18.79 -2.01 8.68
C LYS A 170 17.81 -2.35 7.56
N GLY A 171 17.98 -1.78 6.38
CA GLY A 171 17.07 -2.04 5.27
C GLY A 171 17.32 -1.16 4.04
N GLY A 172 16.51 -1.39 3.00
CA GLY A 172 16.55 -0.65 1.75
C GLY A 172 16.29 0.84 1.93
N GLN A 173 16.94 1.68 1.12
CA GLN A 173 16.88 3.13 1.28
C GLN A 173 15.83 3.81 0.40
N ALA A 174 15.31 3.12 -0.62
CA ALA A 174 14.41 3.74 -1.58
C ALA A 174 13.11 4.32 -0.96
N PRO A 175 12.42 3.62 -0.03
CA PRO A 175 11.28 4.23 0.67
C PRO A 175 11.66 5.46 1.50
N HIS A 176 12.83 5.43 2.17
CA HIS A 176 13.33 6.58 2.92
C HIS A 176 13.67 7.76 2.01
N ASP A 177 14.20 7.52 0.81
CA ASP A 177 14.53 8.57 -0.14
C ASP A 177 13.29 9.26 -0.71
N ILE A 178 12.22 8.51 -1.04
CA ILE A 178 10.96 9.13 -1.47
C ILE A 178 10.27 9.90 -0.35
N LEU A 179 10.37 9.47 0.91
CA LEU A 179 9.89 10.23 2.05
C LEU A 179 10.62 11.56 2.18
N LYS A 180 11.98 11.56 2.13
CA LYS A 180 12.77 12.79 2.14
C LYS A 180 12.40 13.72 0.98
N LEU A 181 12.18 13.16 -0.22
CA LEU A 181 11.76 13.92 -1.38
C LEU A 181 10.39 14.58 -1.16
N ALA A 182 9.42 13.83 -0.59
CA ALA A 182 8.10 14.36 -0.28
C ALA A 182 8.17 15.55 0.68
N VAL A 183 8.94 15.45 1.77
CA VAL A 183 9.14 16.54 2.73
C VAL A 183 9.89 17.72 2.07
N ALA A 184 10.98 17.44 1.33
CA ALA A 184 11.77 18.47 0.66
C ALA A 184 10.99 19.24 -0.42
N SER A 185 9.92 18.65 -0.98
CA SER A 185 9.06 19.33 -1.93
C SER A 185 8.28 20.52 -1.34
N GLY A 186 8.14 20.59 -0.02
CA GLY A 186 7.30 21.57 0.68
C GLY A 186 5.81 21.32 0.53
N LEU A 187 5.39 20.22 -0.13
CA LEU A 187 3.99 19.86 -0.30
C LEU A 187 3.47 18.93 0.80
N PHE A 188 4.37 18.36 1.59
CA PHE A 188 4.05 17.41 2.64
C PHE A 188 4.84 17.69 3.90
N GLU A 189 4.17 17.49 5.04
CA GLU A 189 4.77 17.49 6.37
C GLU A 189 4.65 16.10 6.98
N GLU A 190 5.74 15.56 7.53
CA GLU A 190 5.69 14.33 8.29
C GLU A 190 4.97 14.58 9.62
N ILE A 191 3.90 13.82 9.88
CA ILE A 191 3.03 14.02 11.05
C ILE A 191 3.13 12.86 12.04
N ASP A 192 3.55 11.68 11.60
CA ASP A 192 3.69 10.50 12.48
C ASP A 192 4.71 9.52 11.90
N ARG A 193 5.33 8.71 12.80
CA ARG A 193 6.22 7.61 12.46
C ARG A 193 5.97 6.45 13.41
N ILE A 194 5.47 5.33 12.86
CA ILE A 194 5.21 4.11 13.61
C ILE A 194 6.10 3.02 13.05
N LYS A 195 7.10 2.58 13.81
CA LYS A 195 8.11 1.59 13.37
C LYS A 195 8.72 2.02 12.03
N THR A 196 8.42 1.30 10.94
CA THR A 196 8.91 1.59 9.59
C THR A 196 7.91 2.36 8.73
N LEU A 197 6.70 2.61 9.23
CA LEU A 197 5.66 3.37 8.53
C LEU A 197 5.83 4.88 8.76
N GLY A 198 6.09 5.65 7.72
CA GLY A 198 6.07 7.12 7.73
C GLY A 198 4.73 7.64 7.24
N VAL A 199 4.13 8.59 7.98
CA VAL A 199 2.86 9.23 7.63
C VAL A 199 3.06 10.73 7.43
N LEU A 200 2.64 11.23 6.27
CA LEU A 200 2.76 12.64 5.89
C LEU A 200 1.38 13.22 5.56
N ARG A 201 1.21 14.52 5.85
CA ARG A 201 0.03 15.31 5.50
C ARG A 201 0.33 16.25 4.34
N ARG A 202 -0.55 16.32 3.34
CA ARG A 202 -0.45 17.31 2.27
C ARG A 202 -0.90 18.68 2.75
N VAL A 203 -0.02 19.69 2.70
CA VAL A 203 -0.24 21.08 3.13
C VAL A 203 -0.67 21.99 1.98
#